data_1967249c9b24daabecc15fc856370a2c
#
_entry.id   1967249c9b24daabecc15fc856370a2c
#
_cell.length_a   1.000
_cell.length_b   1.000
_cell.length_c   1.000
_cell.angle_alpha   90.00
_cell.angle_beta   90.00
_cell.angle_gamma   90.00
#
_symmetry.space_group_name_H-M   'P 1'
#
loop_
_entity.id
_entity.type
_entity.pdbx_description
1 polymer ?
#
loop_
_entity_poly.entity_id
_entity_poly.type
_entity_poly.pdbx_seq_one_letter_code
_entity_poly.pdbx_strand_id
1 'polypeptide(L)'
;MLPGKSRRIDCEYTRKGTCTVFMAYDMDKGKRYAQVRKRRTKKDYAKFMDWVVKQNYSHVDKVIVVQDNLNTHKKGSLYESLCKERAGELAGLLEFHFTPKHGSWLNMAEIEFSALSRQCLNRRIGSVEILSKELKAWVKKRNKQKVKISWSFTVDKARKTMASLYRNVNSKN
;
A
#
# COMPACT_ATOMS: atom_id res chain seq x y z
N MET A 1 38.10 6.18 15.83
CA MET A 1 36.65 6.47 16.05
C MET A 1 36.49 7.95 16.14
N LEU A 2 35.53 8.54 15.45
CA LEU A 2 35.22 9.95 15.61
C LEU A 2 34.40 10.11 16.90
N PRO A 3 34.70 11.09 17.76
CA PRO A 3 33.94 11.35 18.99
C PRO A 3 32.45 11.63 18.66
N GLY A 4 31.54 11.06 19.43
CA GLY A 4 30.11 11.30 19.32
C GLY A 4 29.32 10.34 18.36
N LYS A 5 29.97 9.38 17.70
CA LYS A 5 29.26 8.35 16.94
C LYS A 5 29.16 7.06 17.74
N SER A 6 27.93 6.58 17.91
CA SER A 6 27.65 5.26 18.49
C SER A 6 28.43 4.16 17.76
N ARG A 7 29.00 3.21 18.51
CA ARG A 7 29.68 2.03 17.95
C ARG A 7 28.75 1.30 17.00
N ARG A 8 29.14 1.18 15.73
CA ARG A 8 28.45 0.28 14.79
C ARG A 8 28.84 -1.15 15.17
N ILE A 9 27.88 -1.89 15.71
CA ILE A 9 28.01 -3.32 15.96
C ILE A 9 27.59 -4.00 14.66
N ASP A 10 28.51 -4.73 14.05
CA ASP A 10 28.19 -5.61 12.93
C ASP A 10 27.34 -6.75 13.48
N CYS A 11 26.07 -6.72 13.14
CA CYS A 11 25.12 -7.70 13.64
C CYS A 11 24.94 -8.77 12.59
N GLU A 12 25.61 -9.88 12.74
CA GLU A 12 25.27 -11.09 12.00
C GLU A 12 23.76 -11.38 12.20
N TYR A 13 23.03 -11.48 11.10
CA TYR A 13 21.65 -11.89 11.16
C TYR A 13 21.37 -13.02 10.18
N THR A 14 20.64 -14.01 10.64
CA THR A 14 20.17 -15.10 9.80
C THR A 14 18.86 -14.69 9.12
N ARG A 15 18.88 -14.64 7.79
CA ARG A 15 17.67 -14.36 7.02
C ARG A 15 16.72 -15.56 7.10
N LYS A 16 15.56 -15.40 7.74
CA LYS A 16 14.53 -16.43 7.90
C LYS A 16 13.45 -16.42 6.82
N GLY A 17 13.62 -15.63 5.76
CA GLY A 17 12.71 -15.54 4.65
C GLY A 17 12.24 -14.10 4.40
N THR A 18 11.29 -13.97 3.46
CA THR A 18 10.65 -12.73 3.09
C THR A 18 9.13 -12.88 3.08
N CYS A 19 8.41 -11.81 3.31
CA CYS A 19 6.98 -11.74 3.16
C CYS A 19 6.58 -10.35 2.65
N THR A 20 5.32 -10.19 2.29
CA THR A 20 4.77 -8.94 1.76
C THR A 20 3.61 -8.49 2.64
N VAL A 21 3.55 -7.20 2.92
CA VAL A 21 2.38 -6.56 3.52
C VAL A 21 1.57 -5.91 2.41
N PHE A 22 0.31 -6.30 2.27
CA PHE A 22 -0.68 -5.59 1.48
C PHE A 22 -1.42 -4.62 2.39
N MET A 23 -1.67 -3.40 1.91
CA MET A 23 -2.42 -2.39 2.65
C MET A 23 -3.33 -1.59 1.72
N ALA A 24 -4.56 -1.36 2.15
CA ALA A 24 -5.48 -0.38 1.60
C ALA A 24 -5.79 0.66 2.68
N TYR A 25 -5.87 1.92 2.28
CA TYR A 25 -6.25 3.04 3.13
C TYR A 25 -7.51 3.70 2.61
N ASP A 26 -8.56 3.69 3.41
CA ASP A 26 -9.82 4.40 3.15
C ASP A 26 -9.67 5.83 3.66
N MET A 27 -9.64 6.77 2.74
CA MET A 27 -9.42 8.19 3.03
C MET A 27 -10.62 8.82 3.75
N ASP A 28 -11.84 8.40 3.40
CA ASP A 28 -13.07 8.97 3.94
C ASP A 28 -13.26 8.55 5.40
N LYS A 29 -13.12 7.26 5.66
CA LYS A 29 -13.29 6.66 6.99
C LYS A 29 -12.02 6.75 7.86
N GLY A 30 -10.86 7.03 7.26
CA GLY A 30 -9.55 6.98 7.93
C GLY A 30 -9.22 5.58 8.42
N LYS A 31 -9.64 4.54 7.69
CA LYS A 31 -9.42 3.13 8.04
C LYS A 31 -8.35 2.47 7.20
N ARG A 32 -7.63 1.55 7.80
CA ARG A 32 -6.61 0.71 7.16
C ARG A 32 -7.09 -0.73 7.15
N TYR A 33 -6.81 -1.41 6.04
CA TYR A 33 -7.01 -2.83 5.85
C TYR A 33 -5.67 -3.40 5.43
N ALA A 34 -5.10 -4.31 6.21
CA ALA A 34 -3.78 -4.84 5.90
C ALA A 34 -3.69 -6.34 6.17
N GLN A 35 -2.91 -7.04 5.33
CA GLN A 35 -2.63 -8.47 5.46
C GLN A 35 -1.17 -8.76 5.15
N VAL A 36 -0.59 -9.74 5.86
CA VAL A 36 0.69 -10.33 5.51
C VAL A 36 0.45 -11.49 4.56
N ARG A 37 1.22 -11.55 3.48
CA ARG A 37 1.22 -12.62 2.49
C ARG A 37 2.64 -13.12 2.24
N LYS A 38 2.80 -14.39 1.87
CA LYS A 38 4.11 -14.96 1.55
C LYS A 38 4.74 -14.32 0.31
N ARG A 39 3.91 -13.94 -0.68
CA ARG A 39 4.35 -13.41 -1.97
C ARG A 39 3.51 -12.19 -2.38
N ARG A 40 3.99 -11.50 -3.44
CA ARG A 40 3.30 -10.38 -4.09
C ARG A 40 2.95 -10.78 -5.52
N THR A 41 2.11 -11.80 -5.67
CA THR A 41 1.62 -12.25 -6.98
C THR A 41 0.29 -11.59 -7.33
N LYS A 42 -0.13 -11.70 -8.59
CA LYS A 42 -1.47 -11.29 -9.04
C LYS A 42 -2.57 -11.99 -8.24
N LYS A 43 -2.35 -13.28 -7.91
CA LYS A 43 -3.27 -14.08 -7.08
C LYS A 43 -3.39 -13.53 -5.66
N ASP A 44 -2.27 -13.11 -5.06
CA ASP A 44 -2.28 -12.50 -3.73
C ASP A 44 -3.00 -11.16 -3.73
N TYR A 45 -2.78 -10.34 -4.76
CA TYR A 45 -3.48 -9.08 -4.96
C TYR A 45 -5.00 -9.30 -5.12
N ALA A 46 -5.43 -10.20 -6.01
CA ALA A 46 -6.84 -10.51 -6.23
C ALA A 46 -7.54 -10.93 -4.93
N LYS A 47 -6.93 -11.85 -4.17
CA LYS A 47 -7.47 -12.30 -2.88
C LYS A 47 -7.51 -11.18 -1.83
N PHE A 48 -6.54 -10.27 -1.85
CA PHE A 48 -6.55 -9.12 -0.95
C PHE A 48 -7.69 -8.15 -1.29
N MET A 49 -7.87 -7.81 -2.56
CA MET A 49 -8.94 -6.92 -3.01
C MET A 49 -10.32 -7.52 -2.74
N ASP A 50 -10.52 -8.81 -3.03
CA ASP A 50 -11.76 -9.51 -2.71
C ASP A 50 -12.06 -9.47 -1.20
N TRP A 51 -11.07 -9.70 -0.35
CA TRP A 51 -11.22 -9.62 1.09
C TRP A 51 -11.59 -8.20 1.56
N VAL A 52 -10.93 -7.16 1.03
CA VAL A 52 -11.24 -5.76 1.39
C VAL A 52 -12.69 -5.42 1.03
N VAL A 53 -13.13 -5.79 -0.17
CA VAL A 53 -14.48 -5.52 -0.65
C VAL A 53 -15.52 -6.28 0.17
N LYS A 54 -15.36 -7.58 0.37
CA LYS A 54 -16.30 -8.40 1.14
C LYS A 54 -16.51 -7.89 2.57
N GLN A 55 -15.45 -7.43 3.21
CA GLN A 55 -15.52 -7.01 4.60
C GLN A 55 -16.10 -5.59 4.78
N ASN A 56 -16.01 -4.73 3.77
CA ASN A 56 -16.22 -3.30 4.01
C ASN A 56 -17.06 -2.58 2.96
N TYR A 57 -17.21 -3.14 1.75
CA TYR A 57 -17.78 -2.44 0.59
C TYR A 57 -18.78 -3.30 -0.21
N SER A 58 -19.37 -4.32 0.42
CA SER A 58 -20.38 -5.19 -0.24
C SER A 58 -21.70 -4.48 -0.56
N HIS A 59 -21.91 -3.30 0.00
CA HIS A 59 -23.17 -2.53 -0.07
C HIS A 59 -23.05 -1.24 -0.90
N VAL A 60 -21.94 -1.05 -1.59
CA VAL A 60 -21.70 0.14 -2.42
C VAL A 60 -21.67 -0.23 -3.89
N ASP A 61 -22.08 0.71 -4.75
CA ASP A 61 -22.13 0.49 -6.21
C ASP A 61 -20.78 0.67 -6.87
N LYS A 62 -19.87 1.45 -6.24
CA LYS A 62 -18.54 1.72 -6.79
C LYS A 62 -17.51 2.00 -5.70
N VAL A 63 -16.29 1.53 -5.92
CA VAL A 63 -15.11 1.82 -5.09
C VAL A 63 -14.00 2.35 -5.99
N ILE A 64 -13.60 3.60 -5.78
CA ILE A 64 -12.46 4.20 -6.46
C ILE A 64 -11.18 3.73 -5.76
N VAL A 65 -10.27 3.13 -6.53
CA VAL A 65 -9.00 2.58 -6.05
C VAL A 65 -7.84 3.33 -6.69
N VAL A 66 -7.12 4.11 -5.90
CA VAL A 66 -5.87 4.75 -6.32
C VAL A 66 -4.70 3.86 -5.93
N GLN A 67 -3.85 3.50 -6.88
CA GLN A 67 -2.74 2.58 -6.67
C GLN A 67 -1.54 2.90 -7.57
N ASP A 68 -0.38 2.31 -7.26
CA ASP A 68 0.79 2.38 -8.12
C ASP A 68 0.64 1.53 -9.38
N ASN A 69 1.46 1.82 -10.39
CA ASN A 69 1.39 1.15 -11.69
C ASN A 69 2.16 -0.18 -11.71
N LEU A 70 2.04 -0.97 -10.65
CA LEU A 70 2.69 -2.28 -10.54
C LEU A 70 1.99 -3.30 -11.45
N ASN A 71 2.76 -4.17 -12.08
CA ASN A 71 2.21 -5.20 -13.00
C ASN A 71 1.17 -6.14 -12.36
N THR A 72 1.24 -6.33 -11.04
CA THR A 72 0.25 -7.12 -10.29
C THR A 72 -1.02 -6.37 -9.95
N HIS A 73 -1.03 -5.03 -10.04
CA HIS A 73 -2.15 -4.15 -9.69
C HIS A 73 -3.00 -3.80 -10.90
N LYS A 74 -3.43 -4.81 -11.65
CA LYS A 74 -4.25 -4.63 -12.86
C LYS A 74 -5.60 -5.32 -12.72
N LYS A 75 -6.61 -4.81 -13.41
CA LYS A 75 -7.95 -5.41 -13.47
C LYS A 75 -7.91 -6.89 -13.85
N GLY A 76 -7.07 -7.26 -14.83
CA GLY A 76 -6.86 -8.65 -15.23
C GLY A 76 -6.32 -9.56 -14.13
N SER A 77 -5.66 -9.02 -13.10
CA SER A 77 -5.16 -9.81 -11.98
C SER A 77 -6.27 -10.44 -11.14
N LEU A 78 -7.49 -9.87 -11.16
CA LEU A 78 -8.64 -10.42 -10.44
C LEU A 78 -9.01 -11.81 -10.98
N TYR A 79 -8.86 -12.03 -12.29
CA TYR A 79 -9.17 -13.30 -12.95
C TYR A 79 -8.13 -14.40 -12.75
N GLU A 80 -6.98 -14.08 -12.17
CA GLU A 80 -5.91 -15.06 -11.91
C GLU A 80 -6.20 -16.01 -10.73
N SER A 81 -7.17 -15.67 -9.89
CA SER A 81 -7.41 -16.39 -8.63
C SER A 81 -8.88 -16.52 -8.23
N LEU A 82 -9.73 -15.69 -8.78
CA LEU A 82 -11.16 -15.71 -8.48
C LEU A 82 -11.91 -16.43 -9.63
N CYS A 83 -13.07 -17.01 -9.35
CA CYS A 83 -13.94 -17.50 -10.41
C CYS A 83 -14.38 -16.33 -11.30
N LYS A 84 -14.76 -16.64 -12.54
CA LYS A 84 -15.08 -15.65 -13.57
C LYS A 84 -16.18 -14.68 -13.13
N GLU A 85 -17.20 -15.20 -12.49
CA GLU A 85 -18.34 -14.45 -11.96
C GLU A 85 -17.87 -13.43 -10.92
N ARG A 86 -17.13 -13.90 -9.91
CA ARG A 86 -16.63 -13.03 -8.83
C ARG A 86 -15.59 -12.01 -9.30
N ALA A 87 -14.74 -12.40 -10.22
CA ALA A 87 -13.78 -11.48 -10.84
C ALA A 87 -14.51 -10.38 -11.64
N GLY A 88 -15.60 -10.74 -12.36
CA GLY A 88 -16.45 -9.81 -13.09
C GLY A 88 -17.15 -8.81 -12.16
N GLU A 89 -17.75 -9.28 -11.06
CA GLU A 89 -18.38 -8.43 -10.04
C GLU A 89 -17.38 -7.41 -9.49
N LEU A 90 -16.20 -7.86 -9.05
CA LEU A 90 -15.16 -6.97 -8.54
C LEU A 90 -14.66 -6.00 -9.61
N ALA A 91 -14.50 -6.47 -10.85
CA ALA A 91 -14.06 -5.64 -11.96
C ALA A 91 -15.07 -4.56 -12.34
N GLY A 92 -16.36 -4.80 -12.10
CA GLY A 92 -17.44 -3.81 -12.26
C GLY A 92 -17.48 -2.80 -11.10
N LEU A 93 -17.30 -3.27 -9.86
CA LEU A 93 -17.32 -2.46 -8.65
C LEU A 93 -16.09 -1.55 -8.51
N LEU A 94 -14.89 -2.05 -8.88
CA LEU A 94 -13.63 -1.35 -8.69
C LEU A 94 -13.27 -0.48 -9.87
N GLU A 95 -13.17 0.83 -9.65
CA GLU A 95 -12.64 1.80 -10.60
C GLU A 95 -11.18 2.09 -10.27
N PHE A 96 -10.27 1.69 -11.16
CA PHE A 96 -8.83 1.80 -10.93
C PHE A 96 -8.25 3.09 -11.49
N HIS A 97 -7.58 3.86 -10.64
CA HIS A 97 -6.77 5.02 -10.98
C HIS A 97 -5.32 4.72 -10.61
N PHE A 98 -4.40 5.02 -11.53
CA PHE A 98 -2.99 4.75 -11.32
C PHE A 98 -2.21 6.05 -11.11
N THR A 99 -1.29 6.02 -10.15
CA THR A 99 -0.34 7.12 -9.98
C THR A 99 0.56 7.23 -11.22
N PRO A 100 1.03 8.44 -11.58
CA PRO A 100 1.95 8.63 -12.67
C PRO A 100 3.23 7.80 -12.50
N LYS A 101 3.89 7.47 -13.61
CA LYS A 101 5.22 6.87 -13.59
C LYS A 101 6.16 7.79 -12.79
N HIS A 102 6.91 7.24 -11.84
CA HIS A 102 7.73 7.99 -10.88
C HIS A 102 6.95 8.88 -9.88
N GLY A 103 5.64 8.72 -9.80
CA GLY A 103 4.75 9.45 -8.88
C GLY A 103 4.14 8.59 -7.77
N SER A 104 4.77 7.48 -7.38
CA SER A 104 4.26 6.57 -6.32
C SER A 104 4.06 7.28 -4.98
N TRP A 105 4.85 8.34 -4.71
CA TRP A 105 4.70 9.18 -3.53
C TRP A 105 3.36 9.94 -3.45
N LEU A 106 2.60 10.02 -4.55
CA LEU A 106 1.21 10.49 -4.56
C LEU A 106 0.24 9.46 -3.97
N ASN A 107 0.66 8.22 -3.81
CA ASN A 107 -0.16 7.19 -3.19
C ASN A 107 -0.11 7.33 -1.66
N MET A 108 -1.25 7.67 -1.05
CA MET A 108 -1.34 7.82 0.41
C MET A 108 -0.98 6.56 1.18
N ALA A 109 -1.06 5.37 0.57
CA ALA A 109 -0.62 4.12 1.17
C ALA A 109 0.87 4.15 1.55
N GLU A 110 1.72 4.87 0.80
CA GLU A 110 3.14 5.04 1.11
C GLU A 110 3.36 5.76 2.45
N ILE A 111 2.51 6.73 2.78
CA ILE A 111 2.55 7.44 4.08
C ILE A 111 2.22 6.46 5.21
N GLU A 112 1.22 5.60 5.01
CA GLU A 112 0.86 4.58 5.99
C GLU A 112 1.93 3.49 6.11
N PHE A 113 2.58 3.08 5.01
CA PHE A 113 3.74 2.19 5.08
C PHE A 113 4.92 2.81 5.84
N SER A 114 5.17 4.10 5.66
CA SER A 114 6.18 4.82 6.43
C SER A 114 5.85 4.86 7.93
N ALA A 115 4.58 5.08 8.28
CA ALA A 115 4.12 5.01 9.66
C ALA A 115 4.23 3.60 10.25
N LEU A 116 3.85 2.57 9.48
CA LEU A 116 3.99 1.17 9.86
C LEU A 116 5.46 0.82 10.11
N SER A 117 6.35 1.21 9.22
CA SER A 117 7.80 0.97 9.36
C SER A 117 8.34 1.53 10.67
N ARG A 118 8.03 2.79 10.97
CA ARG A 118 8.52 3.45 12.19
C ARG A 118 7.89 2.92 13.47
N GLN A 119 6.61 2.59 13.44
CA GLN A 119 5.84 2.28 14.66
C GLN A 119 5.79 0.79 14.98
N CYS A 120 5.95 -0.07 13.99
CA CYS A 120 5.76 -1.50 14.14
C CYS A 120 6.96 -2.32 13.67
N LEU A 121 7.58 -1.94 12.54
CA LEU A 121 8.61 -2.75 11.89
C LEU A 121 10.05 -2.32 12.25
N ASN A 122 10.26 -1.26 13.02
CA ASN A 122 11.58 -0.78 13.42
C ASN A 122 12.21 -1.68 14.52
N ARG A 123 12.16 -3.00 14.28
CA ARG A 123 12.71 -4.04 15.14
C ARG A 123 12.83 -5.35 14.37
N ARG A 124 13.56 -6.31 14.93
CA ARG A 124 13.62 -7.67 14.38
C ARG A 124 12.31 -8.41 14.67
N ILE A 125 11.71 -9.01 13.64
CA ILE A 125 10.50 -9.81 13.75
C ILE A 125 10.85 -11.22 13.27
N GLY A 126 10.75 -12.18 14.18
CA GLY A 126 11.29 -13.54 14.00
C GLY A 126 10.46 -14.46 13.10
N SER A 127 9.17 -14.17 12.87
CA SER A 127 8.31 -15.01 12.02
C SER A 127 7.18 -14.22 11.37
N VAL A 128 6.55 -14.82 10.34
CA VAL A 128 5.39 -14.27 9.63
C VAL A 128 4.17 -14.18 10.54
N GLU A 129 4.02 -15.12 11.45
CA GLU A 129 2.91 -15.18 12.43
C GLU A 129 3.00 -14.01 13.40
N ILE A 130 4.21 -13.74 13.93
CA ILE A 130 4.46 -12.59 14.80
C ILE A 130 4.18 -11.30 14.03
N LEU A 131 4.71 -11.16 12.80
CA LEU A 131 4.43 -9.99 11.97
C LEU A 131 2.93 -9.79 11.74
N SER A 132 2.20 -10.86 11.44
CA SER A 132 0.76 -10.80 11.22
C SER A 132 0.00 -10.33 12.46
N LYS A 133 0.39 -10.80 13.64
CA LYS A 133 -0.18 -10.39 14.93
C LYS A 133 0.08 -8.90 15.20
N GLU A 134 1.32 -8.46 15.03
CA GLU A 134 1.73 -7.07 15.24
C GLU A 134 1.04 -6.12 14.25
N LEU A 135 0.98 -6.50 12.97
CA LEU A 135 0.28 -5.73 11.95
C LEU A 135 -1.20 -5.55 12.29
N LYS A 136 -1.90 -6.63 12.70
CA LYS A 136 -3.29 -6.57 13.12
C LYS A 136 -3.49 -5.65 14.33
N ALA A 137 -2.61 -5.72 15.33
CA ALA A 137 -2.65 -4.87 16.51
C ALA A 137 -2.44 -3.38 16.14
N TRP A 138 -1.46 -3.10 15.29
CA TRP A 138 -1.17 -1.76 14.78
C TRP A 138 -2.36 -1.18 14.01
N VAL A 139 -2.92 -1.93 13.06
CA VAL A 139 -4.13 -1.54 12.30
C VAL A 139 -5.30 -1.25 13.23
N LYS A 140 -5.58 -2.15 14.19
CA LYS A 140 -6.66 -1.98 15.17
C LYS A 140 -6.50 -0.70 15.98
N LYS A 141 -5.27 -0.43 16.47
CA LYS A 141 -4.96 0.78 17.25
C LYS A 141 -5.21 2.05 16.42
N ARG A 142 -4.63 2.14 15.20
CA ARG A 142 -4.78 3.33 14.35
C ARG A 142 -6.21 3.56 13.89
N ASN A 143 -6.94 2.50 13.57
CA ASN A 143 -8.35 2.60 13.20
C ASN A 143 -9.23 3.05 14.38
N LYS A 144 -8.95 2.56 15.61
CA LYS A 144 -9.64 3.02 16.83
C LYS A 144 -9.39 4.51 17.08
N GLN A 145 -8.17 4.97 16.85
CA GLN A 145 -7.78 6.38 17.02
C GLN A 145 -8.29 7.28 15.88
N LYS A 146 -8.91 6.72 14.83
CA LYS A 146 -9.39 7.44 13.63
C LYS A 146 -8.32 8.37 13.02
N VAL A 147 -7.05 7.93 13.03
CA VAL A 147 -5.94 8.73 12.50
C VAL A 147 -6.15 8.95 11.02
N LYS A 148 -6.33 10.18 10.57
CA LYS A 148 -6.42 10.54 9.16
C LYS A 148 -5.11 11.15 8.66
N ILE A 149 -4.81 10.93 7.39
CA ILE A 149 -3.70 11.60 6.71
C ILE A 149 -4.17 13.01 6.36
N SER A 150 -3.43 14.02 6.80
CA SER A 150 -3.62 15.39 6.35
C SER A 150 -2.89 15.58 5.02
N TRP A 151 -3.65 15.54 3.93
CA TRP A 151 -3.11 15.70 2.59
C TRP A 151 -3.05 17.17 2.21
N SER A 152 -1.86 17.75 2.20
CA SER A 152 -1.62 19.17 1.88
C SER A 152 -1.08 19.40 0.46
N PHE A 153 -0.96 18.33 -0.34
CA PHE A 153 -0.43 18.42 -1.69
C PHE A 153 -1.54 18.79 -2.68
N THR A 154 -1.50 20.01 -3.20
CA THR A 154 -2.48 20.54 -4.16
C THR A 154 -2.01 20.35 -5.59
N VAL A 155 -2.93 20.47 -6.56
CA VAL A 155 -2.62 20.43 -8.00
C VAL A 155 -1.55 21.47 -8.35
N ASP A 156 -1.62 22.68 -7.78
CA ASP A 156 -0.65 23.74 -8.06
C ASP A 156 0.74 23.42 -7.49
N LYS A 157 0.79 22.82 -6.27
CA LYS A 157 2.06 22.30 -5.73
C LYS A 157 2.60 21.17 -6.61
N ALA A 158 1.74 20.28 -7.10
CA ALA A 158 2.11 19.20 -8.01
C ALA A 158 2.73 19.76 -9.29
N ARG A 159 2.07 20.71 -9.94
CA ARG A 159 2.57 21.35 -11.17
C ARG A 159 3.93 22.02 -10.97
N LYS A 160 4.10 22.75 -9.86
CA LYS A 160 5.40 23.37 -9.53
C LYS A 160 6.51 22.35 -9.30
N THR A 161 6.23 21.32 -8.48
CA THR A 161 7.22 20.29 -8.13
C THR A 161 7.60 19.41 -9.33
N MET A 162 6.65 19.15 -10.23
CA MET A 162 6.86 18.31 -11.42
C MET A 162 7.13 19.13 -12.69
N ALA A 163 7.35 20.44 -12.60
CA ALA A 163 7.55 21.31 -13.75
C ALA A 163 8.69 20.85 -14.67
N SER A 164 9.77 20.29 -14.11
CA SER A 164 10.88 19.70 -14.88
C SER A 164 10.46 18.48 -15.70
N LEU A 165 9.53 17.67 -15.21
CA LEU A 165 9.02 16.50 -15.92
C LEU A 165 8.11 16.92 -17.09
N TYR A 166 7.32 17.99 -16.92
CA TYR A 166 6.44 18.52 -17.97
C TYR A 166 7.19 19.26 -19.06
N ARG A 167 8.31 19.94 -18.75
CA ARG A 167 9.16 20.61 -19.77
C ARG A 167 9.74 19.62 -20.77
N ASN A 168 10.12 18.42 -20.33
CA ASN A 168 10.69 17.38 -21.19
C ASN A 168 9.66 16.71 -22.11
N VAL A 169 8.37 16.85 -21.84
CA VAL A 169 7.29 16.30 -22.70
C VAL A 169 6.97 17.26 -23.83
N ASN A 170 7.03 18.58 -23.58
CA ASN A 170 6.73 19.62 -24.59
C ASN A 170 7.91 19.93 -25.53
N SER A 171 9.12 19.45 -25.26
CA SER A 171 10.31 19.65 -26.12
C SER A 171 10.52 18.53 -27.15
N LYS A 172 9.58 17.57 -27.25
CA LYS A 172 9.64 16.43 -28.19
C LYS A 172 8.52 16.44 -29.24
N ASN A 173 7.85 17.59 -29.44
CA ASN A 173 6.93 17.82 -30.56
C ASN A 173 7.55 18.82 -31.52
#